data_87b33e347e4e2b83ca6bf64dafa39034
#
_entry.id   87b33e347e4e2b83ca6bf64dafa39034
#
_cell.length_a   1.000
_cell.length_b   1.000
_cell.length_c   1.000
_cell.angle_alpha   90.00
_cell.angle_beta   90.00
_cell.angle_gamma   90.00
#
_symmetry.space_group_name_H-M   'P 1'
#
loop_
_entity.id
_entity.type
_entity.pdbx_description
1 polymer ?
#
loop_
_entity_poly.entity_id
_entity_poly.type
_entity_poly.pdbx_seq_one_letter_code
_entity_poly.pdbx_strand_id
1 'polypeptide(L)'
;ELPDNSSQSKEINVEKDNSKYADINIDFAVSANDSVNLKSKLADAPAIFRNFLYEGYYNDYQITTNLSHDIYAGFVANNQPKHAGKTSDYNYGDGWSGARWRHFYENRSSEYRDLLRAFKFNEHPERYKNMFYITRIYYAFLALANTDTYGSMPFREYVRARIPETNNVAYDTQQEVYDAMFRMLEQAVDSIAPEDNTQYNVDKQDICYFGDVNKWLRFANTLRLRMALRISNIDPARAKTEAEAALNNKYGLMTSNADNMQTVPKHASVALGGLEDGGNENVLSMCSVAYGGESVMSYDLEQFYRNLSTGGGTYKIKTGRNKY
;
A
#
# COMPACT_ATOMS: atom_id res chain seq x y z
N GLU A 1 -34.33 5.67 -33.75
CA GLU A 1 -34.49 6.23 -32.39
C GLU A 1 -33.75 5.32 -31.45
N LEU A 2 -32.57 5.77 -30.96
CA LEU A 2 -31.85 5.10 -29.90
C LEU A 2 -32.61 5.40 -28.60
N PRO A 3 -32.82 4.41 -27.72
CA PRO A 3 -33.47 4.66 -26.44
C PRO A 3 -32.64 5.66 -25.63
N ASP A 4 -33.34 6.66 -25.14
CA ASP A 4 -32.86 7.69 -24.24
C ASP A 4 -32.23 7.00 -22.99
N ASN A 5 -30.91 6.89 -22.96
CA ASN A 5 -30.14 6.34 -21.84
C ASN A 5 -29.89 7.44 -20.81
N SER A 6 -30.90 8.15 -20.43
CA SER A 6 -30.93 8.94 -19.18
C SER A 6 -31.17 8.03 -17.97
N SER A 7 -30.56 6.81 -17.96
CA SER A 7 -30.38 6.08 -16.73
C SER A 7 -29.37 6.86 -15.91
N GLN A 8 -29.89 7.71 -15.02
CA GLN A 8 -29.13 8.29 -13.92
C GLN A 8 -28.27 7.17 -13.35
N SER A 9 -26.97 7.30 -13.56
CA SER A 9 -25.98 6.45 -12.90
C SER A 9 -26.34 6.46 -11.43
N LYS A 10 -26.77 5.33 -10.89
CA LYS A 10 -26.89 5.16 -9.45
C LYS A 10 -25.47 5.23 -8.91
N GLU A 11 -25.03 6.43 -8.63
CA GLU A 11 -23.73 6.67 -7.99
C GLU A 11 -23.67 5.84 -6.70
N ILE A 12 -22.49 5.30 -6.40
CA ILE A 12 -22.24 4.88 -5.02
C ILE A 12 -22.57 6.11 -4.21
N ASN A 13 -23.68 6.08 -3.46
CA ASN A 13 -24.22 7.23 -2.77
C ASN A 13 -23.35 7.53 -1.55
N VAL A 14 -22.07 7.82 -1.82
CA VAL A 14 -21.07 8.32 -0.88
C VAL A 14 -21.38 9.77 -0.51
N GLU A 15 -22.20 10.44 -1.35
CA GLU A 15 -22.31 11.89 -1.37
C GLU A 15 -23.30 12.47 -0.35
N LYS A 16 -24.29 11.74 0.13
CA LYS A 16 -25.31 12.38 0.96
C LYS A 16 -24.86 12.78 2.37
N ASP A 17 -23.77 12.16 2.89
CA ASP A 17 -23.27 12.45 4.25
C ASP A 17 -21.79 12.83 4.34
N ASN A 18 -21.08 12.95 3.22
CA ASN A 18 -19.62 13.05 3.23
C ASN A 18 -19.08 14.36 2.64
N SER A 19 -19.77 15.49 2.82
CA SER A 19 -19.26 16.81 2.39
C SER A 19 -17.87 17.13 2.97
N LYS A 20 -17.55 16.62 4.15
CA LYS A 20 -16.20 16.73 4.76
C LYS A 20 -15.10 16.03 3.97
N TYR A 21 -15.46 15.18 3.01
CA TYR A 21 -14.51 14.44 2.16
C TYR A 21 -14.51 14.90 0.70
N ALA A 22 -15.11 16.05 0.41
CA ALA A 22 -15.29 16.53 -0.97
C ALA A 22 -13.98 16.63 -1.76
N ASP A 23 -12.86 16.92 -1.09
CA ASP A 23 -11.54 17.07 -1.71
C ASP A 23 -10.86 15.73 -2.06
N ILE A 24 -11.31 14.62 -1.46
CA ILE A 24 -10.84 13.28 -1.77
C ILE A 24 -11.89 12.45 -2.50
N ASN A 25 -13.10 12.95 -2.68
CA ASN A 25 -14.10 12.32 -3.50
C ASN A 25 -13.66 12.36 -4.96
N ILE A 26 -13.76 11.21 -5.59
CA ILE A 26 -13.25 11.03 -6.95
C ILE A 26 -14.39 11.32 -7.91
N ASP A 27 -14.29 12.43 -8.62
CA ASP A 27 -15.17 12.75 -9.75
C ASP A 27 -14.46 12.35 -11.05
N PHE A 28 -15.01 11.33 -11.73
CA PHE A 28 -14.50 10.89 -13.01
C PHE A 28 -15.37 11.48 -14.13
N ALA A 29 -14.83 12.42 -14.87
CA ALA A 29 -15.39 12.76 -16.17
C ALA A 29 -15.14 11.60 -17.13
N VAL A 30 -16.19 10.90 -17.56
CA VAL A 30 -16.09 9.78 -18.50
C VAL A 30 -16.63 10.21 -19.84
N SER A 31 -15.84 10.04 -20.91
CA SER A 31 -16.35 10.25 -22.27
C SER A 31 -17.25 9.07 -22.69
N ALA A 32 -18.13 9.30 -23.68
CA ALA A 32 -19.00 8.26 -24.20
C ALA A 32 -18.25 7.01 -24.70
N ASN A 33 -17.04 7.18 -25.23
CA ASN A 33 -16.18 6.06 -25.67
C ASN A 33 -15.58 5.28 -24.49
N ASP A 34 -15.29 5.96 -23.37
CA ASP A 34 -14.80 5.28 -22.15
C ASP A 34 -15.89 4.41 -21.52
N SER A 35 -17.18 4.81 -21.65
CA SER A 35 -18.29 4.05 -21.07
C SER A 35 -18.48 2.67 -21.72
N VAL A 36 -18.20 2.54 -23.01
CA VAL A 36 -18.27 1.25 -23.73
C VAL A 36 -17.12 0.32 -23.32
N ASN A 37 -15.92 0.86 -23.23
CA ASN A 37 -14.74 0.10 -22.78
C ASN A 37 -14.81 -0.26 -21.30
N LEU A 38 -15.43 0.58 -20.49
CA LEU A 38 -15.64 0.31 -19.07
C LEU A 38 -16.68 -0.78 -18.83
N LYS A 39 -17.74 -0.89 -19.61
CA LYS A 39 -18.71 -1.99 -19.48
C LYS A 39 -18.09 -3.36 -19.63
N SER A 40 -17.12 -3.53 -20.51
CA SER A 40 -16.39 -4.80 -20.66
C SER A 40 -15.42 -5.07 -19.49
N LYS A 41 -14.86 -4.03 -18.88
CA LYS A 41 -13.95 -4.13 -17.73
C LYS A 41 -14.69 -4.25 -16.37
N LEU A 42 -15.94 -3.82 -16.30
CA LEU A 42 -16.75 -3.86 -15.07
C LEU A 42 -17.03 -5.28 -14.60
N ALA A 43 -17.19 -6.23 -15.53
CA ALA A 43 -17.37 -7.64 -15.22
C ALA A 43 -16.13 -8.23 -14.53
N ASP A 44 -14.96 -7.62 -14.73
CA ASP A 44 -13.67 -8.09 -14.23
C ASP A 44 -13.23 -7.37 -12.94
N ALA A 45 -14.05 -6.46 -12.37
CA ALA A 45 -13.71 -5.72 -11.18
C ALA A 45 -13.16 -6.62 -10.03
N PRO A 46 -13.76 -7.78 -9.72
CA PRO A 46 -13.21 -8.70 -8.75
C PRO A 46 -11.83 -9.25 -9.12
N ALA A 47 -11.57 -9.52 -10.39
CA ALA A 47 -10.26 -9.99 -10.86
C ALA A 47 -9.20 -8.88 -10.79
N ILE A 48 -9.56 -7.66 -11.18
CA ILE A 48 -8.69 -6.48 -11.05
C ILE A 48 -8.38 -6.22 -9.58
N PHE A 49 -9.36 -6.32 -8.68
CA PHE A 49 -9.17 -6.15 -7.24
C PHE A 49 -8.17 -7.17 -6.68
N ARG A 50 -8.31 -8.45 -7.05
CA ARG A 50 -7.37 -9.48 -6.64
C ARG A 50 -5.95 -9.19 -7.13
N ASN A 51 -5.80 -8.80 -8.40
CA ASN A 51 -4.52 -8.43 -8.98
C ASN A 51 -3.90 -7.22 -8.28
N PHE A 52 -4.70 -6.21 -8.01
CA PHE A 52 -4.26 -5.02 -7.30
C PHE A 52 -3.71 -5.36 -5.90
N LEU A 53 -4.37 -6.24 -5.17
CA LEU A 53 -3.87 -6.71 -3.87
C LEU A 53 -2.60 -7.56 -4.03
N TYR A 54 -2.56 -8.44 -5.02
CA TYR A 54 -1.45 -9.37 -5.24
C TYR A 54 -0.16 -8.67 -5.63
N GLU A 55 -0.25 -7.78 -6.57
CA GLU A 55 0.91 -7.07 -7.11
C GLU A 55 1.11 -5.67 -6.50
N GLY A 56 0.21 -5.25 -5.62
CA GLY A 56 0.21 -3.91 -5.04
C GLY A 56 1.47 -3.61 -4.26
N TYR A 57 1.88 -4.53 -3.41
CA TYR A 57 3.14 -4.40 -2.70
C TYR A 57 4.31 -4.74 -3.61
N TYR A 58 5.19 -3.76 -3.82
CA TYR A 58 6.36 -3.98 -4.65
C TYR A 58 7.32 -4.95 -3.97
N ASN A 59 7.50 -6.10 -4.59
CA ASN A 59 8.23 -7.21 -4.00
C ASN A 59 9.74 -7.22 -4.28
N ASP A 60 10.26 -6.28 -5.06
CA ASP A 60 11.71 -6.14 -5.24
C ASP A 60 12.34 -5.44 -4.03
N TYR A 61 12.30 -6.15 -2.92
CA TYR A 61 12.81 -5.68 -1.63
C TYR A 61 14.31 -5.36 -1.67
N GLN A 62 15.08 -6.06 -2.49
CA GLN A 62 16.50 -5.85 -2.63
C GLN A 62 16.82 -4.38 -2.97
N ILE A 63 16.24 -3.87 -4.03
CA ILE A 63 16.57 -2.53 -4.53
C ILE A 63 15.75 -1.42 -3.88
N THR A 64 14.52 -1.72 -3.45
CA THR A 64 13.64 -0.70 -2.87
C THR A 64 13.82 -0.52 -1.37
N THR A 65 14.41 -1.48 -0.69
CA THR A 65 14.48 -1.45 0.77
C THR A 65 15.81 -1.98 1.29
N ASN A 66 16.19 -3.23 1.01
CA ASN A 66 17.31 -3.89 1.65
C ASN A 66 18.66 -3.20 1.38
N LEU A 67 19.00 -2.99 0.11
CA LEU A 67 20.26 -2.34 -0.29
C LEU A 67 20.18 -0.81 -0.35
N SER A 68 19.14 -0.22 0.19
CA SER A 68 18.94 1.23 0.29
C SER A 68 18.52 1.65 1.69
N HIS A 69 17.23 1.59 2.00
CA HIS A 69 16.67 2.11 3.26
C HIS A 69 17.18 1.39 4.49
N ASP A 70 17.34 0.06 4.44
CA ASP A 70 17.85 -0.72 5.58
C ASP A 70 19.33 -0.41 5.86
N ILE A 71 20.11 -0.11 4.80
CA ILE A 71 21.50 0.34 4.94
C ILE A 71 21.54 1.76 5.52
N TYR A 72 20.74 2.68 4.97
CA TYR A 72 20.70 4.07 5.45
C TYR A 72 20.19 4.18 6.89
N ALA A 73 19.30 3.27 7.29
CA ALA A 73 18.81 3.15 8.66
C ALA A 73 19.82 2.47 9.61
N GLY A 74 20.93 1.95 9.10
CA GLY A 74 21.94 1.27 9.90
C GLY A 74 21.53 -0.12 10.39
N PHE A 75 20.49 -0.73 9.80
CA PHE A 75 20.10 -2.10 10.18
C PHE A 75 21.00 -3.16 9.56
N VAL A 76 21.39 -2.95 8.31
CA VAL A 76 22.26 -3.86 7.57
C VAL A 76 23.43 -3.11 6.96
N ALA A 77 24.48 -3.86 6.60
CA ALA A 77 25.60 -3.40 5.81
C ALA A 77 25.71 -4.27 4.55
N ASN A 78 26.12 -3.67 3.44
CA ASN A 78 26.40 -4.40 2.21
C ASN A 78 27.79 -5.03 2.28
N ASN A 79 27.88 -6.34 2.10
CA ASN A 79 29.14 -7.06 2.07
C ASN A 79 29.65 -7.35 0.63
N GLN A 80 28.90 -6.95 -0.39
CA GLN A 80 29.22 -7.16 -1.79
C GLN A 80 29.53 -5.81 -2.48
N PRO A 81 30.81 -5.44 -2.65
CA PRO A 81 31.17 -4.12 -3.20
C PRO A 81 30.81 -3.94 -4.69
N LYS A 82 30.30 -4.96 -5.37
CA LYS A 82 30.02 -4.94 -6.80
C LYS A 82 28.60 -4.48 -7.15
N HIS A 83 27.63 -4.65 -6.26
CA HIS A 83 26.27 -4.20 -6.51
C HIS A 83 26.11 -2.78 -6.00
N ALA A 84 25.49 -1.90 -6.71
CA ALA A 84 25.18 -0.59 -6.20
C ALA A 84 26.05 -0.23 -4.97
N GLY A 85 27.17 -0.86 -4.91
CA GLY A 85 28.09 -1.10 -3.79
C GLY A 85 28.63 0.13 -3.15
N LYS A 86 27.90 1.16 -3.37
CA LYS A 86 28.18 2.46 -2.88
C LYS A 86 26.97 3.00 -2.10
N THR A 87 25.91 2.21 -1.88
CA THR A 87 24.82 2.63 -1.02
C THR A 87 25.30 2.83 0.41
N SER A 88 26.23 2.05 0.88
CA SER A 88 26.91 2.31 2.17
C SER A 88 27.65 3.65 2.19
N ASP A 89 28.04 4.16 1.05
CA ASP A 89 28.69 5.47 0.87
C ASP A 89 27.67 6.57 0.43
N TYR A 90 26.39 6.30 0.55
CA TYR A 90 25.30 7.17 0.11
C TYR A 90 25.34 7.52 -1.39
N ASN A 91 25.84 6.61 -2.19
CA ASN A 91 25.91 6.80 -3.63
C ASN A 91 24.55 6.54 -4.28
N TYR A 92 24.04 7.54 -4.96
CA TYR A 92 22.74 7.47 -5.62
C TYR A 92 22.80 6.60 -6.87
N GLY A 93 21.92 5.62 -6.95
CA GLY A 93 21.72 4.76 -8.13
C GLY A 93 20.36 5.05 -8.77
N ASP A 94 20.33 5.80 -9.87
CA ASP A 94 19.09 6.30 -10.48
C ASP A 94 18.08 5.18 -10.77
N GLY A 95 18.51 4.09 -11.39
CA GLY A 95 17.65 2.95 -11.72
C GLY A 95 16.96 2.32 -10.49
N TRP A 96 17.69 2.12 -9.41
CA TRP A 96 17.18 1.51 -8.20
C TRP A 96 16.38 2.50 -7.34
N SER A 97 16.89 3.70 -7.22
CA SER A 97 16.21 4.75 -6.44
C SER A 97 14.84 5.11 -7.00
N GLY A 98 14.66 5.03 -8.33
CA GLY A 98 13.38 5.28 -8.99
C GLY A 98 12.43 4.07 -9.07
N ALA A 99 12.86 2.88 -8.64
CA ALA A 99 12.08 1.66 -8.86
C ALA A 99 10.71 1.67 -8.18
N ARG A 100 10.63 2.08 -6.92
CA ARG A 100 9.37 2.19 -6.18
C ARG A 100 8.42 3.20 -6.82
N TRP A 101 8.96 4.34 -7.27
CA TRP A 101 8.18 5.37 -7.97
C TRP A 101 7.55 4.83 -9.25
N ARG A 102 8.35 4.21 -10.11
CA ARG A 102 7.86 3.62 -11.36
C ARG A 102 6.79 2.57 -11.11
N HIS A 103 7.03 1.64 -10.19
CA HIS A 103 6.06 0.62 -9.84
C HIS A 103 4.74 1.21 -9.36
N PHE A 104 4.79 2.24 -8.51
CA PHE A 104 3.58 2.89 -8.00
C PHE A 104 2.76 3.53 -9.12
N TYR A 105 3.38 4.26 -10.05
CA TYR A 105 2.66 4.99 -11.08
C TYR A 105 2.32 4.15 -12.31
N GLU A 106 3.25 3.36 -12.80
CA GLU A 106 3.06 2.58 -14.02
C GLU A 106 2.05 1.44 -13.84
N ASN A 107 2.03 0.84 -12.66
CA ASN A 107 1.21 -0.33 -12.40
C ASN A 107 0.06 -0.01 -11.43
N ARG A 108 0.38 0.40 -10.21
CA ARG A 108 -0.60 0.41 -9.10
C ARG A 108 -1.62 1.53 -9.17
N SER A 109 -1.19 2.73 -9.52
CA SER A 109 -2.10 3.86 -9.63
C SER A 109 -3.05 3.74 -10.82
N SER A 110 -2.63 3.10 -11.90
CA SER A 110 -3.50 2.83 -13.04
C SER A 110 -4.58 1.80 -12.69
N GLU A 111 -4.21 0.70 -12.06
CA GLU A 111 -5.16 -0.32 -11.59
C GLU A 111 -6.14 0.24 -10.54
N TYR A 112 -5.64 1.06 -9.62
CA TYR A 112 -6.48 1.74 -8.65
C TYR A 112 -7.55 2.61 -9.32
N ARG A 113 -7.17 3.44 -10.31
CA ARG A 113 -8.14 4.23 -11.09
C ARG A 113 -9.16 3.37 -11.82
N ASP A 114 -8.70 2.29 -12.44
CA ASP A 114 -9.58 1.37 -13.17
C ASP A 114 -10.58 0.69 -12.22
N LEU A 115 -10.14 0.29 -11.03
CA LEU A 115 -11.02 -0.23 -9.99
C LEU A 115 -12.06 0.78 -9.53
N LEU A 116 -11.65 2.01 -9.22
CA LEU A 116 -12.59 3.04 -8.78
C LEU A 116 -13.64 3.35 -9.85
N ARG A 117 -13.24 3.37 -11.13
CA ARG A 117 -14.16 3.51 -12.26
C ARG A 117 -15.10 2.31 -12.36
N ALA A 118 -14.56 1.10 -12.23
CA ALA A 118 -15.35 -0.13 -12.26
C ALA A 118 -16.42 -0.12 -11.18
N PHE A 119 -16.13 0.31 -9.98
CA PHE A 119 -17.10 0.42 -8.90
C PHE A 119 -18.14 1.51 -9.17
N LYS A 120 -17.72 2.69 -9.62
CA LYS A 120 -18.64 3.82 -9.86
C LYS A 120 -19.65 3.55 -10.99
N PHE A 121 -19.20 2.88 -12.06
CA PHE A 121 -20.02 2.67 -13.26
C PHE A 121 -20.66 1.28 -13.35
N ASN A 122 -20.60 0.48 -12.28
CA ASN A 122 -21.30 -0.80 -12.21
C ASN A 122 -22.82 -0.57 -12.19
N GLU A 123 -23.59 -1.58 -12.64
CA GLU A 123 -25.06 -1.54 -12.56
C GLU A 123 -25.57 -1.49 -11.11
N HIS A 124 -24.80 -2.06 -10.19
CA HIS A 124 -25.10 -2.15 -8.76
C HIS A 124 -23.93 -1.68 -7.89
N PRO A 125 -23.54 -0.40 -7.99
CA PRO A 125 -22.38 0.12 -7.28
C PRO A 125 -22.53 0.01 -5.76
N GLU A 126 -23.74 0.05 -5.24
CA GLU A 126 -24.06 -0.10 -3.83
C GLU A 126 -23.58 -1.45 -3.23
N ARG A 127 -23.50 -2.50 -4.05
CA ARG A 127 -23.02 -3.82 -3.64
C ARG A 127 -21.50 -3.92 -3.51
N TYR A 128 -20.77 -2.98 -4.08
CA TYR A 128 -19.30 -2.94 -4.08
C TYR A 128 -18.72 -1.91 -3.11
N LYS A 129 -19.54 -1.32 -2.25
CA LYS A 129 -19.13 -0.27 -1.34
C LYS A 129 -17.98 -0.72 -0.42
N ASN A 130 -18.08 -1.89 0.20
CA ASN A 130 -17.01 -2.39 1.06
C ASN A 130 -15.71 -2.62 0.26
N MET A 131 -15.79 -3.23 -0.92
CA MET A 131 -14.64 -3.46 -1.80
C MET A 131 -13.99 -2.13 -2.24
N PHE A 132 -14.80 -1.12 -2.57
CA PHE A 132 -14.34 0.21 -2.92
C PHE A 132 -13.47 0.82 -1.80
N TYR A 133 -13.94 0.78 -0.55
CA TYR A 133 -13.19 1.35 0.57
C TYR A 133 -11.98 0.51 0.96
N ILE A 134 -12.04 -0.81 0.86
CA ILE A 134 -10.88 -1.69 1.03
C ILE A 134 -9.78 -1.34 0.01
N THR A 135 -10.16 -1.13 -1.25
CA THR A 135 -9.25 -0.68 -2.31
C THR A 135 -8.56 0.64 -1.92
N ARG A 136 -9.30 1.58 -1.34
CA ARG A 136 -8.75 2.88 -0.89
C ARG A 136 -7.83 2.74 0.32
N ILE A 137 -8.15 1.87 1.28
CA ILE A 137 -7.26 1.57 2.41
C ILE A 137 -5.92 1.03 1.89
N TYR A 138 -5.97 0.06 0.99
CA TYR A 138 -4.75 -0.53 0.44
C TYR A 138 -3.94 0.46 -0.39
N TYR A 139 -4.60 1.31 -1.18
CA TYR A 139 -3.91 2.37 -1.93
C TYR A 139 -3.24 3.40 -1.02
N ALA A 140 -3.87 3.79 0.08
CA ALA A 140 -3.25 4.65 1.08
C ALA A 140 -1.99 4.01 1.69
N PHE A 141 -2.02 2.70 1.95
CA PHE A 141 -0.85 1.96 2.43
C PHE A 141 0.31 2.00 1.41
N LEU A 142 0.03 1.81 0.13
CA LEU A 142 1.03 1.88 -0.93
C LEU A 142 1.57 3.30 -1.12
N ALA A 143 0.69 4.30 -1.10
CA ALA A 143 1.04 5.71 -1.23
C ALA A 143 1.90 6.20 -0.06
N LEU A 144 1.65 5.71 1.16
CA LEU A 144 2.46 6.04 2.32
C LEU A 144 3.92 5.66 2.09
N ALA A 145 4.18 4.44 1.63
CA ALA A 145 5.55 4.00 1.34
C ALA A 145 6.21 4.86 0.26
N ASN A 146 5.44 5.32 -0.72
CA ASN A 146 5.95 6.14 -1.82
C ASN A 146 6.28 7.57 -1.35
N THR A 147 5.35 8.24 -0.66
CA THR A 147 5.59 9.61 -0.15
C THR A 147 6.66 9.66 0.94
N ASP A 148 6.76 8.62 1.77
CA ASP A 148 7.83 8.51 2.78
C ASP A 148 9.22 8.38 2.14
N THR A 149 9.29 7.84 0.93
CA THR A 149 10.55 7.70 0.19
C THR A 149 10.91 8.98 -0.58
N TYR A 150 9.93 9.62 -1.23
CA TYR A 150 10.20 10.68 -2.22
C TYR A 150 9.67 12.06 -1.80
N GLY A 151 8.85 12.15 -0.75
CA GLY A 151 8.22 13.41 -0.34
C GLY A 151 7.01 13.76 -1.18
N SER A 152 7.01 14.94 -1.79
CA SER A 152 5.93 15.43 -2.67
C SER A 152 5.72 14.52 -3.87
N MET A 153 4.45 14.29 -4.25
CA MET A 153 4.11 13.38 -5.34
C MET A 153 2.76 13.75 -5.98
N PRO A 154 2.54 13.45 -7.27
CA PRO A 154 1.20 13.54 -7.87
C PRO A 154 0.25 12.56 -7.20
N PHE A 155 -0.75 13.02 -6.47
CA PHE A 155 -1.63 12.13 -5.72
C PHE A 155 -3.11 12.40 -5.98
N ARG A 156 -3.64 13.53 -5.52
CA ARG A 156 -5.08 13.82 -5.59
C ARG A 156 -5.57 13.97 -7.02
N GLU A 157 -4.88 14.77 -7.81
CA GLU A 157 -5.23 15.01 -9.20
C GLU A 157 -4.92 13.80 -10.09
N TYR A 158 -3.84 13.09 -9.82
CA TYR A 158 -3.45 11.91 -10.58
C TYR A 158 -4.51 10.81 -10.54
N VAL A 159 -5.17 10.64 -9.41
CA VAL A 159 -6.26 9.66 -9.26
C VAL A 159 -7.55 10.12 -9.95
N ARG A 160 -7.81 11.44 -9.94
CA ARG A 160 -8.97 12.04 -10.62
C ARG A 160 -8.78 12.09 -12.12
N ALA A 161 -7.55 12.22 -12.56
CA ALA A 161 -7.27 12.47 -13.94
C ALA A 161 -7.86 11.37 -14.84
N ARG A 162 -8.70 11.74 -15.80
CA ARG A 162 -8.57 11.21 -17.14
C ARG A 162 -7.07 11.01 -17.37
N ILE A 163 -6.68 9.97 -18.10
CA ILE A 163 -5.34 9.94 -18.69
C ILE A 163 -5.19 11.32 -19.33
N PRO A 164 -4.37 12.20 -18.79
CA PRO A 164 -4.39 13.58 -19.22
C PRO A 164 -3.97 13.60 -20.67
N GLU A 165 -4.72 14.32 -21.47
CA GLU A 165 -4.25 14.71 -22.82
C GLU A 165 -2.95 15.50 -22.72
N THR A 166 -2.66 16.01 -21.53
CA THR A 166 -1.40 16.64 -21.12
C THR A 166 -0.80 15.86 -19.96
N ASN A 167 0.44 15.43 -20.07
CA ASN A 167 1.18 14.72 -19.02
C ASN A 167 1.53 15.61 -17.80
N ASN A 168 0.82 16.71 -17.61
CA ASN A 168 1.09 17.69 -16.57
C ASN A 168 0.10 17.51 -15.42
N VAL A 169 0.48 16.73 -14.41
CA VAL A 169 -0.25 16.59 -13.17
C VAL A 169 0.52 17.32 -12.06
N ALA A 170 -0.19 18.14 -11.29
CA ALA A 170 0.44 18.87 -10.19
C ALA A 170 0.94 17.92 -9.09
N TYR A 171 2.07 18.27 -8.49
CA TYR A 171 2.56 17.61 -7.30
C TYR A 171 1.81 18.14 -6.07
N ASP A 172 1.28 17.22 -5.28
CA ASP A 172 0.84 17.52 -3.93
C ASP A 172 2.08 17.52 -3.00
N THR A 173 2.11 18.42 -2.05
CA THR A 173 3.11 18.39 -0.98
C THR A 173 2.94 17.11 -0.15
N GLN A 174 3.98 16.67 0.52
CA GLN A 174 3.89 15.49 1.41
C GLN A 174 2.79 15.67 2.46
N GLN A 175 2.63 16.89 3.01
CA GLN A 175 1.54 17.19 3.94
C GLN A 175 0.16 16.98 3.32
N GLU A 176 -0.09 17.49 2.11
CA GLU A 176 -1.36 17.30 1.41
C GLU A 176 -1.64 15.83 1.10
N VAL A 177 -0.60 15.04 0.76
CA VAL A 177 -0.72 13.60 0.57
C VAL A 177 -1.12 12.91 1.88
N TYR A 178 -0.48 13.24 3.00
CA TYR A 178 -0.83 12.72 4.33
C TYR A 178 -2.25 13.10 4.72
N ASP A 179 -2.64 14.36 4.52
CA ASP A 179 -4.00 14.83 4.82
C ASP A 179 -5.05 14.08 4.00
N ALA A 180 -4.77 13.83 2.72
CA ALA A 180 -5.67 13.05 1.87
C ALA A 180 -5.75 11.59 2.35
N MET A 181 -4.64 10.96 2.70
CA MET A 181 -4.62 9.58 3.21
C MET A 181 -5.35 9.46 4.55
N PHE A 182 -5.18 10.40 5.49
CA PHE A 182 -5.94 10.40 6.74
C PHE A 182 -7.44 10.43 6.48
N ARG A 183 -7.89 11.31 5.58
CA ARG A 183 -9.32 11.37 5.20
C ARG A 183 -9.80 10.14 4.48
N MET A 184 -8.97 9.53 3.62
CA MET A 184 -9.32 8.26 2.98
C MET A 184 -9.54 7.14 3.98
N LEU A 185 -8.68 7.03 4.99
CA LEU A 185 -8.80 6.01 6.05
C LEU A 185 -10.00 6.29 6.95
N GLU A 186 -10.22 7.53 7.35
CA GLU A 186 -11.38 7.94 8.13
C GLU A 186 -12.68 7.62 7.38
N GLN A 187 -12.79 8.05 6.12
CA GLN A 187 -13.97 7.78 5.29
C GLN A 187 -14.22 6.28 5.13
N ALA A 188 -13.16 5.48 4.95
CA ALA A 188 -13.30 4.05 4.81
C ALA A 188 -13.86 3.41 6.08
N VAL A 189 -13.35 3.79 7.24
CA VAL A 189 -13.82 3.26 8.53
C VAL A 189 -15.26 3.70 8.84
N ASP A 190 -15.63 4.91 8.46
CA ASP A 190 -17.00 5.43 8.62
C ASP A 190 -18.00 4.76 7.67
N SER A 191 -17.55 4.30 6.50
CA SER A 191 -18.43 3.87 5.41
C SER A 191 -18.53 2.36 5.24
N ILE A 192 -17.52 1.61 5.61
CA ILE A 192 -17.53 0.15 5.54
C ILE A 192 -18.58 -0.40 6.52
N ALA A 193 -19.42 -1.31 6.04
CA ALA A 193 -20.48 -1.95 6.82
C ALA A 193 -20.24 -3.48 6.86
N PRO A 194 -19.59 -4.01 7.91
CA PRO A 194 -19.29 -5.44 8.00
C PRO A 194 -20.52 -6.33 8.04
N GLU A 195 -21.62 -5.84 8.63
CA GLU A 195 -22.86 -6.59 8.80
C GLU A 195 -23.81 -6.50 7.60
N ASP A 196 -23.44 -5.75 6.57
CA ASP A 196 -24.26 -5.62 5.37
C ASP A 196 -24.06 -6.81 4.43
N ASN A 197 -24.97 -7.78 4.52
CA ASN A 197 -24.97 -8.99 3.71
C ASN A 197 -25.35 -8.78 2.23
N THR A 198 -25.73 -7.56 1.85
CA THR A 198 -25.99 -7.21 0.44
C THR A 198 -24.70 -6.89 -0.32
N GLN A 199 -23.60 -6.68 0.40
CA GLN A 199 -22.30 -6.41 -0.19
C GLN A 199 -21.78 -7.63 -0.98
N TYR A 200 -21.02 -7.34 -2.05
CA TYR A 200 -20.34 -8.39 -2.79
C TYR A 200 -19.38 -9.16 -1.88
N ASN A 201 -19.46 -10.49 -1.92
CA ASN A 201 -18.58 -11.34 -1.15
C ASN A 201 -17.20 -11.41 -1.81
N VAL A 202 -16.20 -10.84 -1.16
CA VAL A 202 -14.82 -10.73 -1.65
C VAL A 202 -13.90 -11.86 -1.18
N ASP A 203 -14.42 -12.89 -0.51
CA ASP A 203 -13.63 -13.95 0.13
C ASP A 203 -12.59 -14.60 -0.80
N LYS A 204 -12.92 -14.80 -2.07
CA LYS A 204 -12.04 -15.40 -3.08
C LYS A 204 -11.05 -14.45 -3.72
N GLN A 205 -11.36 -13.16 -3.73
CA GLN A 205 -10.54 -12.12 -4.33
C GLN A 205 -9.64 -11.43 -3.32
N ASP A 206 -10.07 -11.38 -2.07
CA ASP A 206 -9.28 -10.82 -0.97
C ASP A 206 -8.23 -11.81 -0.48
N ILE A 207 -7.05 -11.72 -1.07
CA ILE A 207 -5.91 -12.57 -0.72
C ILE A 207 -5.19 -12.15 0.56
N CYS A 208 -5.60 -11.02 1.15
CA CYS A 208 -4.99 -10.49 2.37
C CYS A 208 -5.71 -10.98 3.63
N TYR A 209 -7.03 -10.91 3.62
CA TYR A 209 -7.87 -11.25 4.77
C TYR A 209 -9.03 -12.18 4.45
N PHE A 210 -9.10 -12.68 3.22
CA PHE A 210 -10.11 -13.67 2.78
C PHE A 210 -11.54 -13.22 3.06
N GLY A 211 -11.81 -11.94 2.85
CA GLY A 211 -13.12 -11.33 3.03
C GLY A 211 -13.44 -10.89 4.45
N ASP A 212 -12.52 -11.02 5.39
CA ASP A 212 -12.70 -10.49 6.75
C ASP A 212 -12.60 -8.97 6.77
N VAL A 213 -13.73 -8.33 6.59
CA VAL A 213 -13.86 -6.86 6.52
C VAL A 213 -13.47 -6.20 7.85
N ASN A 214 -13.68 -6.88 9.00
CA ASN A 214 -13.29 -6.34 10.30
C ASN A 214 -11.76 -6.25 10.43
N LYS A 215 -11.02 -7.16 9.81
CA LYS A 215 -9.55 -7.06 9.77
C LYS A 215 -9.08 -5.87 8.93
N TRP A 216 -9.75 -5.57 7.82
CA TRP A 216 -9.48 -4.37 7.05
C TRP A 216 -9.73 -3.09 7.84
N LEU A 217 -10.76 -3.04 8.65
CA LEU A 217 -11.06 -1.91 9.53
C LEU A 217 -9.99 -1.72 10.62
N ARG A 218 -9.55 -2.81 11.25
CA ARG A 218 -8.42 -2.78 12.19
C ARG A 218 -7.13 -2.36 11.52
N PHE A 219 -6.88 -2.85 10.32
CA PHE A 219 -5.72 -2.44 9.53
C PHE A 219 -5.75 -0.94 9.22
N ALA A 220 -6.89 -0.41 8.78
CA ALA A 220 -7.06 1.02 8.50
C ALA A 220 -6.77 1.89 9.73
N ASN A 221 -7.33 1.54 10.89
CA ASN A 221 -7.06 2.24 12.14
C ASN A 221 -5.59 2.15 12.56
N THR A 222 -4.96 0.99 12.41
CA THR A 222 -3.54 0.81 12.73
C THR A 222 -2.66 1.61 11.79
N LEU A 223 -3.00 1.66 10.50
CA LEU A 223 -2.30 2.50 9.53
C LEU A 223 -2.44 3.99 9.87
N ARG A 224 -3.65 4.43 10.25
CA ARG A 224 -3.91 5.80 10.71
C ARG A 224 -3.06 6.15 11.93
N LEU A 225 -3.00 5.27 12.92
CA LEU A 225 -2.14 5.45 14.10
C LEU A 225 -0.65 5.52 13.73
N ARG A 226 -0.19 4.63 12.86
CA ARG A 226 1.19 4.64 12.35
C ARG A 226 1.54 5.98 11.68
N MET A 227 0.66 6.48 10.83
CA MET A 227 0.84 7.78 10.17
C MET A 227 0.87 8.93 11.18
N ALA A 228 -0.02 8.90 12.17
CA ALA A 228 -0.05 9.90 13.23
C ALA A 228 1.27 9.96 14.02
N LEU A 229 1.82 8.79 14.39
CA LEU A 229 3.11 8.71 15.08
C LEU A 229 4.26 9.27 14.23
N ARG A 230 4.21 9.11 12.90
CA ARG A 230 5.26 9.65 12.01
C ARG A 230 5.30 11.16 11.96
N ILE A 231 4.15 11.82 12.07
CA ILE A 231 4.08 13.29 12.06
C ILE A 231 4.18 13.91 13.46
N SER A 232 4.39 13.13 14.51
CA SER A 232 4.35 13.59 15.91
C SER A 232 5.35 14.72 16.25
N ASN A 233 6.49 14.74 15.58
CA ASN A 233 7.49 15.80 15.76
C ASN A 233 7.27 17.01 14.84
N ILE A 234 6.43 16.87 13.81
CA ILE A 234 6.18 17.91 12.80
C ILE A 234 4.90 18.66 13.13
N ASP A 235 3.84 17.92 13.43
CA ASP A 235 2.53 18.44 13.83
C ASP A 235 1.97 17.63 15.01
N PRO A 236 2.40 17.91 16.24
CA PRO A 236 1.97 17.18 17.43
C PRO A 236 0.46 17.25 17.68
N ALA A 237 -0.19 18.36 17.32
CA ALA A 237 -1.62 18.55 17.52
C ALA A 237 -2.42 17.63 16.59
N ARG A 238 -2.07 17.61 15.32
CA ARG A 238 -2.68 16.72 14.34
C ARG A 238 -2.39 15.25 14.68
N ALA A 239 -1.14 14.94 15.02
CA ALA A 239 -0.74 13.60 15.44
C ALA A 239 -1.60 13.07 16.59
N LYS A 240 -1.82 13.89 17.62
CA LYS A 240 -2.69 13.54 18.74
C LYS A 240 -4.12 13.26 18.28
N THR A 241 -4.71 14.16 17.51
CA THR A 241 -6.08 14.01 17.00
C THR A 241 -6.27 12.72 16.22
N GLU A 242 -5.36 12.43 15.30
CA GLU A 242 -5.46 11.22 14.45
C GLU A 242 -5.19 9.93 15.24
N ALA A 243 -4.24 9.98 16.18
CA ALA A 243 -3.94 8.83 17.05
C ALA A 243 -5.12 8.52 17.98
N GLU A 244 -5.70 9.52 18.63
CA GLU A 244 -6.87 9.34 19.52
C GLU A 244 -8.09 8.85 18.74
N ALA A 245 -8.31 9.35 17.53
CA ALA A 245 -9.39 8.88 16.67
C ALA A 245 -9.22 7.39 16.27
N ALA A 246 -8.01 6.97 15.98
CA ALA A 246 -7.71 5.57 15.66
C ALA A 246 -7.86 4.66 16.89
N LEU A 247 -7.34 5.09 18.04
CA LEU A 247 -7.38 4.32 19.30
C LEU A 247 -8.80 4.14 19.84
N ASN A 248 -9.63 5.17 19.73
CA ASN A 248 -11.00 5.17 20.26
C ASN A 248 -12.04 4.62 19.25
N ASN A 249 -11.61 4.18 18.09
CA ASN A 249 -12.53 3.65 17.08
C ASN A 249 -13.12 2.31 17.53
N LYS A 250 -14.41 2.13 17.30
CA LYS A 250 -15.16 0.92 17.71
C LYS A 250 -14.62 -0.40 17.16
N TYR A 251 -13.94 -0.35 16.01
CA TYR A 251 -13.36 -1.55 15.38
C TYR A 251 -11.99 -1.93 15.95
N GLY A 252 -11.35 -1.00 16.70
CA GLY A 252 -10.06 -1.23 17.35
C GLY A 252 -8.88 -1.25 16.37
N LEU A 253 -7.74 -1.68 16.89
CA LEU A 253 -6.48 -1.83 16.19
C LEU A 253 -6.15 -3.30 15.94
N MET A 254 -5.12 -3.55 15.16
CA MET A 254 -4.48 -4.87 15.08
C MET A 254 -3.80 -5.16 16.41
N THR A 255 -4.14 -6.28 17.05
CA THR A 255 -3.66 -6.62 18.40
C THR A 255 -2.89 -7.94 18.47
N SER A 256 -2.90 -8.70 17.38
CA SER A 256 -2.23 -10.00 17.33
C SER A 256 -1.67 -10.28 15.93
N ASN A 257 -0.80 -11.29 15.83
CA ASN A 257 -0.30 -11.75 14.53
C ASN A 257 -1.41 -12.31 13.62
N ALA A 258 -2.56 -12.69 14.17
CA ALA A 258 -3.73 -13.10 13.38
C ALA A 258 -4.37 -11.94 12.61
N ASP A 259 -4.08 -10.70 12.99
CA ASP A 259 -4.54 -9.50 12.31
C ASP A 259 -3.56 -9.01 11.22
N ASN A 260 -2.39 -9.65 11.08
CA ASN A 260 -1.42 -9.23 10.08
C ASN A 260 -2.00 -9.32 8.67
N MET A 261 -1.83 -8.24 7.92
CA MET A 261 -2.10 -8.25 6.48
C MET A 261 -0.98 -9.03 5.79
N GLN A 262 -1.33 -10.17 5.22
CA GLN A 262 -0.39 -11.03 4.52
C GLN A 262 -0.95 -11.40 3.16
N THR A 263 -0.20 -11.12 2.10
CA THR A 263 -0.48 -11.72 0.81
C THR A 263 0.01 -13.16 0.82
N VAL A 264 -0.85 -14.10 0.43
CA VAL A 264 -0.47 -15.52 0.37
C VAL A 264 0.52 -15.72 -0.78
N PRO A 265 1.76 -16.19 -0.51
CA PRO A 265 2.70 -16.45 -1.59
C PRO A 265 2.19 -17.58 -2.50
N LYS A 266 2.28 -17.36 -3.80
CA LYS A 266 2.12 -18.43 -4.78
C LYS A 266 3.40 -19.28 -4.75
N HIS A 267 3.41 -20.35 -4.01
CA HIS A 267 4.52 -21.29 -3.93
C HIS A 267 5.88 -20.72 -3.55
N ALA A 268 6.31 -21.07 -2.36
CA ALA A 268 7.70 -20.96 -1.93
C ALA A 268 8.56 -22.06 -2.56
N SER A 269 8.54 -22.25 -3.86
CA SER A 269 9.52 -23.09 -4.54
C SER A 269 10.66 -22.22 -5.00
N VAL A 270 11.46 -21.76 -4.08
CA VAL A 270 12.79 -21.26 -4.40
C VAL A 270 13.66 -22.48 -4.74
N ALA A 271 13.59 -22.94 -5.97
CA ALA A 271 14.76 -23.56 -6.55
C ALA A 271 15.82 -22.46 -6.58
N LEU A 272 16.91 -22.63 -5.84
CA LEU A 272 18.07 -21.76 -5.86
C LEU A 272 18.45 -21.45 -7.31
N GLY A 273 18.07 -20.29 -7.81
CA GLY A 273 18.40 -19.81 -9.15
C GLY A 273 17.25 -19.59 -10.13
N GLY A 274 16.01 -19.84 -9.77
CA GLY A 274 14.87 -19.61 -10.67
C GLY A 274 13.80 -18.75 -10.01
N LEU A 275 13.72 -17.50 -10.42
CA LEU A 275 12.54 -16.66 -10.23
C LEU A 275 11.48 -17.07 -11.27
N GLU A 276 11.06 -18.33 -11.26
CA GLU A 276 10.22 -18.83 -12.37
C GLU A 276 8.77 -18.36 -12.31
N ASP A 277 8.28 -17.82 -11.19
CA ASP A 277 6.85 -17.51 -11.11
C ASP A 277 6.45 -16.18 -10.51
N GLY A 278 7.32 -15.20 -10.35
CA GLY A 278 6.91 -13.86 -9.89
C GLY A 278 5.95 -13.85 -8.69
N GLY A 279 5.99 -14.90 -7.89
CA GLY A 279 5.13 -15.07 -6.73
C GLY A 279 5.49 -14.09 -5.62
N ASN A 280 4.56 -13.83 -4.72
CA ASN A 280 4.80 -13.07 -3.48
C ASN A 280 5.73 -13.86 -2.54
N GLU A 281 6.96 -14.05 -2.93
CA GLU A 281 7.98 -14.68 -2.10
C GLU A 281 8.41 -13.76 -0.97
N ASN A 282 8.91 -14.32 0.11
CA ASN A 282 9.52 -13.51 1.16
C ASN A 282 10.86 -12.96 0.64
N VAL A 283 10.82 -11.77 0.08
CA VAL A 283 11.96 -11.14 -0.60
C VAL A 283 13.10 -10.82 0.38
N LEU A 284 12.82 -10.63 1.66
CA LEU A 284 13.86 -10.52 2.69
C LEU A 284 14.67 -11.82 2.79
N SER A 285 14.02 -12.96 2.73
CA SER A 285 14.69 -14.26 2.68
C SER A 285 15.53 -14.40 1.42
N MET A 286 15.03 -13.93 0.28
CA MET A 286 15.77 -13.91 -0.99
C MET A 286 17.04 -13.06 -0.88
N CYS A 287 16.97 -11.85 -0.37
CA CYS A 287 18.12 -10.97 -0.19
C CYS A 287 19.16 -11.58 0.76
N SER A 288 18.71 -12.28 1.81
CA SER A 288 19.61 -12.84 2.81
C SER A 288 20.28 -14.15 2.38
N VAL A 289 19.70 -14.89 1.46
CA VAL A 289 20.16 -16.24 1.10
C VAL A 289 20.46 -16.39 -0.39
N ALA A 290 19.51 -16.06 -1.27
CA ALA A 290 19.61 -16.39 -2.69
C ALA A 290 20.64 -15.52 -3.45
N TYR A 291 20.81 -14.29 -3.04
CA TYR A 291 21.80 -13.36 -3.65
C TYR A 291 23.19 -13.45 -2.99
N GLY A 292 23.50 -14.58 -2.37
CA GLY A 292 24.81 -14.79 -1.76
C GLY A 292 25.05 -14.04 -0.45
N GLY A 293 23.98 -13.61 0.20
CA GLY A 293 24.07 -12.88 1.47
C GLY A 293 24.65 -11.47 1.28
N GLU A 294 24.11 -10.72 0.35
CA GLU A 294 24.58 -9.34 0.05
C GLU A 294 24.48 -8.39 1.22
N SER A 295 23.57 -8.65 2.14
CA SER A 295 23.39 -7.85 3.36
C SER A 295 23.67 -8.67 4.61
N VAL A 296 24.37 -8.03 5.52
CA VAL A 296 24.72 -8.57 6.85
C VAL A 296 24.25 -7.60 7.92
N MET A 297 24.07 -8.08 9.15
CA MET A 297 23.76 -7.19 10.28
C MET A 297 24.85 -6.12 10.39
N SER A 298 24.44 -4.85 10.52
CA SER A 298 25.40 -3.77 10.75
C SER A 298 26.04 -3.88 12.13
N TYR A 299 27.22 -3.30 12.27
CA TYR A 299 27.90 -3.21 13.57
C TYR A 299 27.03 -2.42 14.58
N ASP A 300 26.41 -1.34 14.14
CA ASP A 300 25.60 -0.50 15.03
C ASP A 300 24.37 -1.25 15.55
N LEU A 301 23.69 -2.01 14.70
CA LEU A 301 22.57 -2.85 15.13
C LEU A 301 23.02 -3.96 16.09
N GLU A 302 24.18 -4.59 15.83
CA GLU A 302 24.75 -5.57 16.75
C GLU A 302 25.05 -4.96 18.12
N GLN A 303 25.68 -3.78 18.16
CA GLN A 303 25.94 -3.06 19.41
C GLN A 303 24.65 -2.67 20.13
N PHE A 304 23.64 -2.22 19.38
CA PHE A 304 22.33 -1.92 19.95
C PHE A 304 21.73 -3.14 20.66
N TYR A 305 21.71 -4.30 20.02
CA TYR A 305 21.23 -5.53 20.65
C TYR A 305 22.07 -5.97 21.83
N ARG A 306 23.39 -5.82 21.77
CA ARG A 306 24.29 -6.14 22.89
C ARG A 306 24.01 -5.24 24.09
N ASN A 307 23.74 -3.96 23.85
CA ASN A 307 23.48 -2.98 24.91
C ASN A 307 22.07 -3.11 25.50
N LEU A 308 21.10 -3.68 24.78
CA LEU A 308 19.76 -3.96 25.30
C LEU A 308 19.72 -5.15 26.25
N SER A 309 20.76 -5.98 26.31
CA SER A 309 20.81 -7.14 27.21
C SER A 309 21.16 -6.74 28.65
N THR A 310 20.32 -5.90 29.25
CA THR A 310 20.50 -5.40 30.62
C THR A 310 20.06 -6.37 31.72
N GLY A 311 19.65 -7.57 31.36
CA GLY A 311 19.03 -8.52 32.29
C GLY A 311 19.78 -9.84 32.51
N GLY A 312 21.11 -9.92 32.37
CA GLY A 312 21.90 -11.11 32.74
C GLY A 312 21.71 -12.32 31.81
N GLY A 313 21.03 -12.18 30.70
CA GLY A 313 20.95 -13.19 29.66
C GLY A 313 22.07 -13.02 28.65
N THR A 314 23.02 -13.93 28.61
CA THR A 314 24.01 -13.97 27.53
C THR A 314 23.32 -14.39 26.24
N TYR A 315 22.98 -13.44 25.39
CA TYR A 315 22.58 -13.76 24.02
C TYR A 315 23.81 -14.27 23.27
N LYS A 316 23.93 -15.58 23.15
CA LYS A 316 24.87 -16.16 22.21
C LYS A 316 24.28 -16.05 20.82
N ILE A 317 24.67 -15.00 20.10
CA ILE A 317 24.46 -14.97 18.65
C ILE A 317 25.23 -16.18 18.13
N LYS A 318 24.53 -17.18 17.61
CA LYS A 318 25.15 -18.23 16.82
C LYS A 318 25.69 -17.56 15.56
N THR A 319 26.94 -17.15 15.61
CA THR A 319 27.63 -16.74 14.39
C THR A 319 27.58 -17.93 13.45
N GLY A 320 26.86 -17.78 12.35
CA GLY A 320 26.92 -18.67 11.22
C GLY A 320 28.41 -18.83 10.80
N ARG A 321 28.72 -19.88 10.07
CA ARG A 321 30.07 -20.35 9.75
C ARG A 321 31.04 -19.38 9.06
N ASN A 322 30.71 -18.13 8.92
CA ASN A 322 31.59 -17.14 8.31
C ASN A 322 32.18 -16.23 9.38
N LYS A 323 33.30 -16.66 9.91
CA LYS A 323 34.28 -15.77 10.54
C LYS A 323 34.91 -14.94 9.41
N TYR A 324 34.69 -13.66 9.40
CA TYR A 324 35.60 -12.71 8.82
C TYR A 324 36.16 -11.84 9.91
#